data_5eec7cf417562818cd9792f2de732515
#
_entry.id   5eec7cf417562818cd9792f2de732515
#
_cell.length_a   1.000
_cell.length_b   1.000
_cell.length_c   1.000
_cell.angle_alpha   90.00
_cell.angle_beta   90.00
_cell.angle_gamma   90.00
#
_symmetry.space_group_name_H-M   'P 1'
#
loop_
_entity.id
_entity.type
_entity.pdbx_description
1 polymer ?
#
loop_
_entity_poly.entity_id
_entity_poly.type
_entity_poly.pdbx_seq_one_letter_code
_entity_poly.pdbx_strand_id
1 'polypeptide(L)'
;RAALGITQLKRINKINELRKNASLYYHKNLQNIPGIILPDMVNDKSHSYHLYTIRVTKPFKLSRNQLFKKLKNNGIRTTVYWMPIHKYSAFRKFAKVSNVVNTSKIYNEILALPLFPTISKKHQDSVIKVIKSS
;
A
#
# COMPACT_ATOMS: atom_id res chain seq x y z
N ARG A 1 -28.25 6.22 -8.63
CA ARG A 1 -26.98 5.48 -8.44
C ARG A 1 -26.30 5.17 -9.79
N ALA A 2 -27.02 4.72 -10.83
CA ALA A 2 -26.46 4.44 -12.14
C ALA A 2 -25.79 5.66 -12.81
N ALA A 3 -26.39 6.85 -12.72
CA ALA A 3 -25.83 8.09 -13.26
C ALA A 3 -24.45 8.44 -12.68
N LEU A 4 -24.27 8.20 -11.36
CA LEU A 4 -22.97 8.37 -10.72
C LEU A 4 -21.94 7.39 -11.29
N GLY A 5 -22.32 6.11 -11.46
CA GLY A 5 -21.46 5.09 -12.07
C GLY A 5 -21.00 5.46 -13.47
N ILE A 6 -21.92 5.90 -14.33
CA ILE A 6 -21.62 6.36 -15.69
C ILE A 6 -20.60 7.53 -15.68
N THR A 7 -20.80 8.49 -14.76
CA THR A 7 -19.89 9.64 -14.63
C THR A 7 -18.48 9.20 -14.21
N GLN A 8 -18.37 8.23 -13.30
CA GLN A 8 -17.08 7.69 -12.87
C GLN A 8 -16.39 6.89 -13.98
N LEU A 9 -17.14 6.07 -14.74
CA LEU A 9 -16.59 5.32 -15.87
C LEU A 9 -16.02 6.23 -16.96
N LYS A 10 -16.66 7.36 -17.26
CA LYS A 10 -16.13 8.35 -18.23
C LYS A 10 -14.76 8.90 -17.82
N ARG A 11 -14.42 8.86 -16.54
CA ARG A 11 -13.18 9.42 -15.97
C ARG A 11 -12.14 8.35 -15.61
N ILE A 12 -12.47 7.05 -15.74
CA ILE A 12 -11.66 5.97 -15.19
C ILE A 12 -10.23 5.94 -15.76
N ASN A 13 -10.07 6.16 -17.06
CA ASN A 13 -8.77 6.15 -17.71
C ASN A 13 -7.86 7.23 -17.16
N LYS A 14 -8.37 8.47 -17.00
CA LYS A 14 -7.62 9.58 -16.41
C LYS A 14 -7.28 9.31 -14.93
N ILE A 15 -8.20 8.74 -14.18
CA ILE A 15 -7.99 8.39 -12.77
C ILE A 15 -6.88 7.34 -12.65
N ASN A 16 -6.90 6.31 -13.49
CA ASN A 16 -5.90 5.25 -13.47
C ASN A 16 -4.51 5.77 -13.91
N GLU A 17 -4.46 6.65 -14.90
CA GLU A 17 -3.23 7.31 -15.32
C GLU A 17 -2.59 8.14 -14.19
N LEU A 18 -3.37 8.96 -13.51
CA LEU A 18 -2.89 9.74 -12.37
C LEU A 18 -2.37 8.85 -11.22
N ARG A 19 -3.07 7.76 -10.92
CA ARG A 19 -2.59 6.77 -9.92
C ARG A 19 -1.32 6.06 -10.37
N LYS A 20 -1.23 5.70 -11.66
CA LYS A 20 -0.01 5.11 -12.25
C LYS A 20 1.19 6.04 -12.06
N ASN A 21 1.02 7.32 -12.42
CA ASN A 21 2.09 8.32 -12.31
C ASN A 21 2.53 8.52 -10.84
N ALA A 22 1.59 8.56 -9.90
CA ALA A 22 1.90 8.64 -8.48
C ALA A 22 2.61 7.37 -7.97
N SER A 23 2.23 6.18 -8.46
CA SER A 23 2.89 4.91 -8.13
C SER A 23 4.32 4.85 -8.66
N LEU A 24 4.54 5.29 -9.91
CA LEU A 24 5.86 5.39 -10.52
C LEU A 24 6.77 6.34 -9.73
N TYR A 25 6.21 7.45 -9.25
CA TYR A 25 6.97 8.40 -8.44
C TYR A 25 7.43 7.79 -7.11
N TYR A 26 6.58 7.07 -6.41
CA TYR A 26 6.98 6.31 -5.21
C TYR A 26 8.02 5.25 -5.55
N HIS A 27 7.79 4.48 -6.61
CA HIS A 27 8.70 3.41 -7.02
C HIS A 27 10.11 3.94 -7.26
N LYS A 28 10.25 4.99 -8.08
CA LYS A 28 11.52 5.65 -8.38
C LYS A 28 12.25 6.13 -7.12
N ASN A 29 11.53 6.67 -6.14
CA ASN A 29 12.13 7.31 -4.97
C ASN A 29 12.37 6.36 -3.79
N LEU A 30 11.69 5.22 -3.74
CA LEU A 30 11.81 4.23 -2.65
C LEU A 30 12.62 2.99 -3.05
N GLN A 31 12.95 2.82 -4.33
CA GLN A 31 13.81 1.72 -4.78
C GLN A 31 15.17 1.79 -4.07
N ASN A 32 15.78 0.64 -3.89
CA ASN A 32 17.10 0.50 -3.26
C ASN A 32 17.17 0.87 -1.75
N ILE A 33 16.02 0.99 -1.06
CA ILE A 33 16.03 1.09 0.40
C ILE A 33 16.12 -0.33 0.98
N PRO A 34 17.19 -0.68 1.70
CA PRO A 34 17.34 -2.03 2.25
C PRO A 34 16.17 -2.40 3.16
N GLY A 35 15.58 -3.57 2.92
CA GLY A 35 14.44 -4.09 3.67
C GLY A 35 13.08 -3.49 3.32
N ILE A 36 13.00 -2.56 2.37
CA ILE A 36 11.74 -2.12 1.77
C ILE A 36 11.55 -2.83 0.42
N ILE A 37 10.54 -3.68 0.34
CA ILE A 37 10.16 -4.36 -0.90
C ILE A 37 8.98 -3.61 -1.50
N LEU A 38 9.15 -3.16 -2.74
CA LEU A 38 8.13 -2.43 -3.50
C LEU A 38 7.24 -3.40 -4.29
N PRO A 39 6.02 -3.01 -4.65
CA PRO A 39 5.19 -3.80 -5.55
C PRO A 39 5.82 -3.81 -6.95
N ASP A 40 5.65 -4.92 -7.68
CA ASP A 40 6.05 -4.98 -9.08
C ASP A 40 5.27 -3.94 -9.89
N MET A 41 5.98 -3.22 -10.75
CA MET A 41 5.35 -2.26 -11.66
C MET A 41 4.91 -3.00 -12.92
N VAL A 42 3.65 -3.35 -12.97
CA VAL A 42 3.06 -4.03 -14.11
C VAL A 42 2.87 -3.02 -15.25
N ASN A 43 3.44 -3.31 -16.42
CA ASN A 43 3.25 -2.48 -17.62
C ASN A 43 1.96 -2.86 -18.38
N ASP A 44 0.90 -3.17 -17.65
CA ASP A 44 -0.41 -3.54 -18.17
C ASP A 44 -1.37 -2.36 -18.03
N LYS A 45 -2.07 -2.05 -19.13
CA LYS A 45 -3.09 -0.99 -19.18
C LYS A 45 -4.31 -1.30 -18.30
N SER A 46 -4.53 -2.55 -17.94
CA SER A 46 -5.64 -2.98 -17.08
C SER A 46 -5.42 -2.73 -15.59
N HIS A 47 -4.18 -2.44 -15.15
CA HIS A 47 -3.87 -2.27 -13.73
C HIS A 47 -4.39 -0.93 -13.21
N SER A 48 -5.28 -0.97 -12.21
CA SER A 48 -5.96 0.21 -11.67
C SER A 48 -5.14 1.04 -10.69
N TYR A 49 -4.00 0.53 -10.24
CA TYR A 49 -3.17 1.16 -9.18
C TYR A 49 -4.03 1.62 -7.99
N HIS A 50 -4.92 0.73 -7.52
CA HIS A 50 -5.83 1.04 -6.43
C HIS A 50 -5.09 1.33 -5.12
N LEU A 51 -4.07 0.53 -4.82
CA LEU A 51 -3.21 0.67 -3.64
C LEU A 51 -1.74 0.68 -4.06
N TYR A 52 -0.91 1.38 -3.29
CA TYR A 52 0.54 1.24 -3.35
C TYR A 52 1.01 0.66 -2.02
N THR A 53 1.32 -0.64 -2.02
CA THR A 53 1.68 -1.39 -0.83
C THR A 53 3.16 -1.74 -0.85
N ILE A 54 3.88 -1.38 0.20
CA ILE A 54 5.24 -1.81 0.43
C ILE A 54 5.26 -2.94 1.46
N ARG A 55 6.32 -3.75 1.47
CA ARG A 55 6.61 -4.68 2.55
C ARG A 55 7.84 -4.19 3.30
N VAL A 56 7.73 -4.17 4.63
CA VAL A 56 8.79 -3.76 5.54
C VAL A 56 9.40 -5.03 6.13
N THR A 57 10.61 -5.34 5.72
CA THR A 57 11.34 -6.57 6.07
C THR A 57 12.71 -6.23 6.65
N LYS A 58 13.40 -7.21 7.23
CA LYS A 58 14.83 -7.03 7.53
C LYS A 58 15.63 -6.94 6.22
N PRO A 59 16.66 -6.09 6.09
CA PRO A 59 17.35 -5.36 7.16
C PRO A 59 16.83 -3.94 7.45
N PHE A 60 15.60 -3.56 7.08
CA PHE A 60 15.09 -2.22 7.45
C PHE A 60 15.07 -2.06 8.97
N LYS A 61 15.56 -0.92 9.48
CA LYS A 61 15.78 -0.68 10.91
C LYS A 61 14.50 -0.76 11.76
N LEU A 62 13.35 -0.37 11.19
CA LEU A 62 12.08 -0.37 11.88
C LEU A 62 11.23 -1.57 11.43
N SER A 63 10.49 -2.16 12.34
CA SER A 63 9.39 -3.06 11.98
C SER A 63 8.26 -2.29 11.30
N ARG A 64 7.38 -2.99 10.55
CA ARG A 64 6.20 -2.40 9.92
C ARG A 64 5.36 -1.57 10.91
N ASN A 65 5.17 -2.05 12.13
CA ASN A 65 4.38 -1.34 13.14
C ASN A 65 5.08 -0.07 13.65
N GLN A 66 6.40 -0.09 13.78
CA GLN A 66 7.17 1.10 14.15
C GLN A 66 7.15 2.15 13.04
N LEU A 67 7.31 1.72 11.77
CA LEU A 67 7.19 2.62 10.62
C LEU A 67 5.78 3.21 10.51
N PHE A 68 4.74 2.39 10.72
CA PHE A 68 3.35 2.86 10.76
C PHE A 68 3.16 3.97 11.80
N LYS A 69 3.65 3.77 13.04
CA LYS A 69 3.59 4.78 14.11
C LYS A 69 4.38 6.04 13.74
N LYS A 70 5.59 5.89 13.18
CA LYS A 70 6.43 7.03 12.76
C LYS A 70 5.74 7.87 11.70
N LEU A 71 5.15 7.24 10.67
CA LEU A 71 4.38 7.92 9.64
C LEU A 71 3.18 8.66 10.24
N LYS A 72 2.41 7.98 11.11
CA LYS A 72 1.26 8.60 11.81
C LYS A 72 1.68 9.83 12.62
N ASN A 73 2.78 9.76 13.37
CA ASN A 73 3.29 10.88 14.17
C ASN A 73 3.76 12.07 13.31
N ASN A 74 4.06 11.82 12.03
CA ASN A 74 4.36 12.87 11.03
C ASN A 74 3.13 13.29 10.23
N GLY A 75 1.90 12.98 10.69
CA GLY A 75 0.66 13.37 10.03
C GLY A 75 0.34 12.57 8.75
N ILE A 76 1.04 11.47 8.49
CA ILE A 76 0.87 10.66 7.30
C ILE A 76 -0.03 9.46 7.62
N ARG A 77 -1.21 9.42 6.98
CA ARG A 77 -2.15 8.32 7.14
C ARG A 77 -1.76 7.16 6.23
N THR A 78 -1.43 6.02 6.85
CA THR A 78 -1.17 4.75 6.17
C THR A 78 -2.15 3.68 6.66
N THR A 79 -2.25 2.56 5.96
CA THR A 79 -3.21 1.51 6.31
C THR A 79 -2.57 0.13 6.13
N VAL A 80 -3.04 -0.81 6.95
CA VAL A 80 -2.70 -2.24 6.83
C VAL A 80 -3.92 -2.98 6.30
N TYR A 81 -3.88 -3.49 5.09
CA TYR A 81 -4.92 -4.26 4.43
C TYR A 81 -4.49 -5.72 4.30
N TRP A 82 -5.26 -6.68 4.70
CA TRP A 82 -6.31 -6.78 5.70
C TRP A 82 -5.85 -7.78 6.73
N MET A 83 -6.42 -7.76 7.94
CA MET A 83 -6.19 -8.87 8.86
C MET A 83 -6.63 -10.17 8.19
N PRO A 84 -5.78 -11.22 8.15
CA PRO A 84 -6.13 -12.49 7.53
C PRO A 84 -7.40 -13.08 8.12
N ILE A 85 -8.28 -13.61 7.27
CA ILE A 85 -9.61 -14.11 7.66
C ILE A 85 -9.52 -15.11 8.82
N HIS A 86 -8.53 -16.00 8.81
CA HIS A 86 -8.33 -16.99 9.85
C HIS A 86 -8.01 -16.39 11.24
N LYS A 87 -7.67 -15.12 11.33
CA LYS A 87 -7.44 -14.42 12.61
C LYS A 87 -8.69 -13.79 13.20
N TYR A 88 -9.79 -13.68 12.46
CA TYR A 88 -11.05 -13.18 12.99
C TYR A 88 -11.76 -14.26 13.81
N SER A 89 -12.19 -13.92 15.03
CA SER A 89 -12.88 -14.84 15.93
C SER A 89 -14.15 -15.42 15.31
N ALA A 90 -14.88 -14.62 14.54
CA ALA A 90 -16.11 -15.05 13.86
C ALA A 90 -15.89 -16.24 12.90
N PHE A 91 -14.75 -16.30 12.23
CA PHE A 91 -14.47 -17.35 11.25
C PHE A 91 -13.78 -18.59 11.84
N ARG A 92 -13.12 -18.46 13.00
CA ARG A 92 -12.42 -19.59 13.65
C ARG A 92 -13.34 -20.77 13.99
N LYS A 93 -14.63 -20.49 14.21
CA LYS A 93 -15.61 -21.53 14.57
C LYS A 93 -16.04 -22.37 13.37
N PHE A 94 -15.88 -21.88 12.15
CA PHE A 94 -16.44 -22.47 10.93
C PHE A 94 -15.41 -23.03 9.97
N ALA A 95 -14.13 -22.73 10.15
CA ALA A 95 -13.11 -23.12 9.20
C ALA A 95 -11.94 -23.84 9.88
N LYS A 96 -11.58 -25.00 9.32
CA LYS A 96 -10.26 -25.61 9.57
C LYS A 96 -9.22 -24.78 8.81
N VAL A 97 -8.25 -24.26 9.53
CA VAL A 97 -7.18 -23.44 8.93
C VAL A 97 -6.03 -24.37 8.55
N SER A 98 -5.71 -24.43 7.27
CA SER A 98 -4.48 -25.06 6.78
C SER A 98 -3.25 -24.18 7.05
N ASN A 99 -2.07 -24.63 6.65
CA ASN A 99 -0.84 -23.88 6.82
C ASN A 99 -0.86 -22.56 5.99
N VAL A 100 -1.01 -21.41 6.68
CA VAL A 100 -1.09 -20.07 6.08
C VAL A 100 0.11 -19.19 6.47
N VAL A 101 1.29 -19.80 6.55
CA VAL A 101 2.55 -19.12 6.95
C VAL A 101 2.84 -17.89 6.08
N ASN A 102 2.72 -18.02 4.76
CA ASN A 102 2.98 -16.91 3.82
C ASN A 102 2.01 -15.75 4.02
N THR A 103 0.72 -16.02 4.21
CA THR A 103 -0.29 -15.00 4.50
C THR A 103 0.03 -14.24 5.78
N SER A 104 0.40 -14.96 6.83
CA SER A 104 0.76 -14.37 8.12
C SER A 104 2.04 -13.54 8.04
N LYS A 105 3.04 -14.01 7.31
CA LYS A 105 4.29 -13.29 7.06
C LYS A 105 4.02 -11.96 6.33
N ILE A 106 3.33 -12.02 5.19
CA ILE A 106 3.02 -10.82 4.39
C ILE A 106 2.18 -9.83 5.19
N TYR A 107 1.20 -10.28 5.95
CA TYR A 107 0.39 -9.42 6.81
C TYR A 107 1.23 -8.63 7.84
N ASN A 108 2.27 -9.23 8.38
CA ASN A 108 3.14 -8.58 9.35
C ASN A 108 4.09 -7.54 8.71
N GLU A 109 4.30 -7.63 7.41
CA GLU A 109 5.24 -6.80 6.65
C GLU A 109 4.55 -5.69 5.84
N ILE A 110 3.29 -5.91 5.40
CA ILE A 110 2.61 -5.05 4.44
C ILE A 110 2.15 -3.72 5.03
N LEU A 111 2.35 -2.64 4.28
CA LEU A 111 1.92 -1.29 4.61
C LEU A 111 1.49 -0.55 3.34
N ALA A 112 0.25 -0.06 3.29
CA ALA A 112 -0.23 0.75 2.18
C ALA A 112 0.09 2.22 2.42
N LEU A 113 0.81 2.83 1.47
CA LEU A 113 1.10 4.25 1.45
C LEU A 113 -0.08 5.05 0.87
N PRO A 114 -0.20 6.35 1.19
CA PRO A 114 -1.25 7.20 0.61
C PRO A 114 -1.14 7.21 -0.92
N LEU A 115 -2.21 6.81 -1.61
CA LEU A 115 -2.30 6.84 -3.06
C LEU A 115 -3.72 7.21 -3.49
N PHE A 116 -3.86 8.37 -4.16
CA PHE A 116 -5.11 8.83 -4.76
C PHE A 116 -4.80 9.72 -5.98
N PRO A 117 -5.76 9.90 -6.91
CA PRO A 117 -5.49 10.56 -8.20
C PRO A 117 -4.89 11.97 -8.11
N THR A 118 -5.26 12.71 -7.08
CA THR A 118 -4.84 14.12 -6.90
C THR A 118 -3.73 14.30 -5.87
N ILE A 119 -3.03 13.23 -5.49
CA ILE A 119 -1.93 13.34 -4.53
C ILE A 119 -0.81 14.22 -5.11
N SER A 120 -0.41 15.24 -4.37
CA SER A 120 0.66 16.13 -4.80
C SER A 120 2.04 15.51 -4.57
N LYS A 121 3.02 15.89 -5.40
CA LYS A 121 4.42 15.50 -5.18
C LYS A 121 4.91 15.89 -3.79
N LYS A 122 4.55 17.07 -3.29
CA LYS A 122 4.89 17.52 -1.95
C LYS A 122 4.44 16.54 -0.85
N HIS A 123 3.20 16.02 -0.97
CA HIS A 123 2.73 14.99 -0.03
C HIS A 123 3.50 13.69 -0.17
N GLN A 124 3.79 13.25 -1.41
CA GLN A 124 4.60 12.05 -1.63
C GLN A 124 6.03 12.21 -1.09
N ASP A 125 6.64 13.39 -1.28
CA ASP A 125 7.97 13.70 -0.77
C ASP A 125 8.02 13.65 0.77
N SER A 126 6.97 14.11 1.44
CA SER A 126 6.86 13.98 2.89
C SER A 126 6.86 12.51 3.34
N VAL A 127 6.12 11.64 2.64
CA VAL A 127 6.11 10.19 2.90
C VAL A 127 7.50 9.59 2.67
N ILE A 128 8.11 9.89 1.54
CA ILE A 128 9.43 9.39 1.14
C ILE A 128 10.49 9.82 2.15
N LYS A 129 10.48 11.09 2.57
CA LYS A 129 11.41 11.63 3.57
C LYS A 129 11.34 10.86 4.89
N VAL A 130 10.14 10.60 5.41
CA VAL A 130 9.97 9.86 6.66
C VAL A 130 10.48 8.43 6.53
N ILE A 131 10.25 7.75 5.40
CA ILE A 131 10.75 6.39 5.18
C ILE A 131 12.27 6.38 5.08
N LYS A 132 12.87 7.31 4.32
CA LYS A 132 14.33 7.39 4.14
C LYS A 132 15.08 7.77 5.43
N SER A 133 14.46 8.51 6.33
CA SER A 133 15.03 8.90 7.62
C SER A 133 14.80 7.84 8.72
N SER A 134 14.34 6.67 8.36
CA SER A 134 14.07 5.57 9.28
C SER A 134 15.14 4.51 9.19
#